data_bb31c47b8500a0d204b29d85bc0c3a8a
#
_entry.id   bb31c47b8500a0d204b29d85bc0c3a8a
#
_cell.length_a   1.000
_cell.length_b   1.000
_cell.length_c   1.000
_cell.angle_alpha   90.00
_cell.angle_beta   90.00
_cell.angle_gamma   90.00
#
_symmetry.space_group_name_H-M   'P 1'
#
loop_
_entity.id
_entity.type
_entity.pdbx_description
1 polymer ?
#
loop_
_entity_poly.entity_id
_entity_poly.type
_entity_poly.pdbx_seq_one_letter_code
_entity_poly.pdbx_strand_id
1 'polypeptide(L)'
;GNTKKGIAIVVPMEISKELDEVQITLKADALDKLVSSGVKRFTIDTDSMANFGFMLDTLKELNRQTTVDLILKMKKTAVTSQEVETAIGNRPVYDITLWEVKNGKETAVNLSGKTVSIAIPYTPAKNEQPGNLYAVYVDENGNVQWISKSSYNMDQKAVIFVAEHFSIYGIGYKNQIPAFTDVNNHWAKDNMLFVVSRGLLSGTSATTFSPNTGMTRGMFVTALGRLAGVDPTDYQASMFTDVKEDAYYAPYVNWAAKTGVVSGTTDTTFAPDTNINREQMAVIMKNYATKLGY
;
A
#
# COMPACT_ATOMS: atom_id res chain seq x y z
N GLY A 1 -3.28 -35.12 -2.14
CA GLY A 1 -2.16 -34.29 -2.48
C GLY A 1 -1.96 -33.24 -1.42
N ASN A 2 -0.84 -33.29 -0.68
CA ASN A 2 -0.46 -32.26 0.28
C ASN A 2 -0.18 -30.97 -0.49
N THR A 3 -1.14 -30.08 -0.54
CA THR A 3 -0.89 -28.69 -0.88
C THR A 3 -0.05 -28.10 0.25
N LYS A 4 1.24 -27.97 0.05
CA LYS A 4 2.13 -27.24 0.95
C LYS A 4 1.57 -25.81 1.04
N LYS A 5 0.88 -25.49 2.15
CA LYS A 5 0.56 -24.11 2.49
C LYS A 5 1.90 -23.38 2.59
N GLY A 6 2.10 -22.36 1.79
CA GLY A 6 3.37 -21.64 1.77
C GLY A 6 3.69 -21.06 3.13
N ILE A 7 4.94 -21.19 3.54
CA ILE A 7 5.47 -20.80 4.84
C ILE A 7 5.84 -19.30 4.77
N ALA A 8 5.45 -18.54 5.78
CA ALA A 8 6.01 -17.22 6.04
C ALA A 8 7.19 -17.39 7.03
N ILE A 9 8.35 -16.82 6.69
CA ILE A 9 9.53 -16.81 7.55
C ILE A 9 9.75 -15.37 8.03
N VAL A 10 9.91 -15.19 9.33
CA VAL A 10 10.31 -13.92 9.95
C VAL A 10 11.65 -14.12 10.62
N VAL A 11 12.60 -13.24 10.30
CA VAL A 11 13.90 -13.18 10.95
C VAL A 11 13.94 -11.93 11.82
N PRO A 12 13.78 -12.07 13.14
CA PRO A 12 13.90 -10.95 14.06
C PRO A 12 15.36 -10.57 14.25
N MET A 13 15.64 -9.28 14.31
CA MET A 13 16.96 -8.71 14.55
C MET A 13 16.85 -7.61 15.61
N GLU A 14 17.49 -7.80 16.74
CA GLU A 14 17.60 -6.76 17.75
C GLU A 14 18.65 -5.73 17.32
N ILE A 15 18.18 -4.57 16.85
CA ILE A 15 19.02 -3.46 16.41
C ILE A 15 18.94 -2.34 17.43
N SER A 16 20.11 -1.86 17.91
CA SER A 16 20.15 -0.72 18.83
C SER A 16 19.56 0.52 18.17
N LYS A 17 18.68 1.22 18.90
CA LYS A 17 18.07 2.49 18.46
C LYS A 17 19.05 3.63 18.25
N GLU A 18 20.26 3.49 18.81
CA GLU A 18 21.33 4.48 18.72
C GLU A 18 22.10 4.41 17.38
N LEU A 19 21.94 3.30 16.63
CA LEU A 19 22.60 3.16 15.34
C LEU A 19 21.93 4.05 14.28
N ASP A 20 22.77 4.75 13.53
CA ASP A 20 22.32 5.57 12.41
C ASP A 20 22.32 4.80 11.08
N GLU A 21 23.11 3.73 11.00
CA GLU A 21 23.22 2.91 9.80
C GLU A 21 23.27 1.41 10.16
N VAL A 22 22.59 0.60 9.36
CA VAL A 22 22.56 -0.86 9.46
C VAL A 22 22.73 -1.47 8.09
N GLN A 23 23.52 -2.53 8.01
CA GLN A 23 23.72 -3.35 6.82
C GLN A 23 23.31 -4.79 7.12
N ILE A 24 22.41 -5.33 6.32
CA ILE A 24 21.93 -6.70 6.45
C ILE A 24 22.33 -7.49 5.21
N THR A 25 23.13 -8.55 5.41
CA THR A 25 23.55 -9.41 4.30
C THR A 25 22.60 -10.58 4.14
N LEU A 26 21.96 -10.66 2.98
CA LEU A 26 21.22 -11.83 2.54
C LEU A 26 22.14 -12.68 1.66
N LYS A 27 22.60 -13.81 2.20
CA LYS A 27 23.48 -14.71 1.50
C LYS A 27 22.84 -15.32 0.27
N ALA A 28 23.57 -15.47 -0.83
CA ALA A 28 23.06 -16.03 -2.07
C ALA A 28 22.48 -17.43 -1.89
N ASP A 29 23.13 -18.28 -1.10
CA ASP A 29 22.64 -19.63 -0.82
C ASP A 29 21.38 -19.64 0.05
N ALA A 30 21.20 -18.64 0.92
CA ALA A 30 19.98 -18.47 1.71
C ALA A 30 18.82 -18.00 0.81
N LEU A 31 19.07 -17.06 -0.11
CA LEU A 31 18.08 -16.60 -1.09
C LEU A 31 17.62 -17.77 -1.98
N ASP A 32 18.56 -18.57 -2.50
CA ASP A 32 18.25 -19.75 -3.30
C ASP A 32 17.39 -20.78 -2.53
N LYS A 33 17.71 -21.02 -1.26
CA LYS A 33 16.91 -21.88 -0.38
C LYS A 33 15.50 -21.34 -0.12
N LEU A 34 15.35 -20.03 0.08
CA LEU A 34 14.05 -19.40 0.25
C LEU A 34 13.16 -19.61 -0.99
N VAL A 35 13.74 -19.40 -2.17
CA VAL A 35 13.05 -19.59 -3.46
C VAL A 35 12.71 -21.06 -3.71
N SER A 36 13.68 -21.98 -3.56
CA SER A 36 13.50 -23.41 -3.84
C SER A 36 12.53 -24.07 -2.85
N SER A 37 12.46 -23.59 -1.61
CA SER A 37 11.50 -24.07 -0.60
C SER A 37 10.08 -23.54 -0.80
N GLY A 38 9.87 -22.61 -1.73
CA GLY A 38 8.54 -22.04 -2.01
C GLY A 38 8.00 -21.20 -0.87
N VAL A 39 8.86 -20.47 -0.15
CA VAL A 39 8.49 -19.54 0.93
C VAL A 39 7.61 -18.45 0.34
N LYS A 40 6.39 -18.28 0.84
CA LYS A 40 5.46 -17.26 0.33
C LYS A 40 5.90 -15.86 0.69
N ARG A 41 6.41 -15.66 1.91
CA ARG A 41 6.86 -14.37 2.42
C ARG A 41 8.07 -14.55 3.31
N PHE A 42 9.09 -13.77 3.07
CA PHE A 42 10.28 -13.62 3.92
C PHE A 42 10.29 -12.22 4.51
N THR A 43 10.36 -12.11 5.82
CA THR A 43 10.33 -10.82 6.53
C THR A 43 11.60 -10.65 7.34
N ILE A 44 12.26 -9.53 7.18
CA ILE A 44 13.33 -9.02 8.04
C ILE A 44 12.68 -8.05 9.02
N ASP A 45 12.70 -8.36 10.30
CA ASP A 45 12.14 -7.55 11.38
C ASP A 45 13.28 -6.98 12.22
N THR A 46 13.45 -5.66 12.16
CA THR A 46 14.59 -4.97 12.79
C THR A 46 14.23 -4.35 14.15
N ASP A 47 12.99 -4.52 14.61
CA ASP A 47 12.43 -3.95 15.84
C ASP A 47 12.49 -2.41 15.94
N SER A 48 13.59 -1.78 15.57
CA SER A 48 13.83 -0.33 15.81
C SER A 48 14.00 0.52 14.55
N MET A 49 14.19 -0.10 13.39
CA MET A 49 14.32 0.58 12.09
C MET A 49 13.20 0.11 11.13
N ALA A 50 13.39 0.22 9.83
CA ALA A 50 12.40 -0.26 8.88
C ALA A 50 12.44 -1.79 8.76
N ASN A 51 11.27 -2.41 8.73
CA ASN A 51 11.08 -3.84 8.49
C ASN A 51 10.73 -4.09 7.03
N PHE A 52 11.13 -5.25 6.49
CA PHE A 52 10.99 -5.57 5.07
C PHE A 52 10.30 -6.92 4.87
N GLY A 53 9.27 -6.94 4.02
CA GLY A 53 8.57 -8.18 3.64
C GLY A 53 8.70 -8.44 2.15
N PHE A 54 9.40 -9.50 1.78
CA PHE A 54 9.60 -9.93 0.41
C PHE A 54 8.65 -11.09 0.09
N MET A 55 7.83 -10.92 -0.94
CA MET A 55 6.98 -12.00 -1.46
C MET A 55 7.81 -12.95 -2.33
N LEU A 56 7.32 -14.17 -2.54
CA LEU A 56 8.04 -15.18 -3.33
C LEU A 56 8.45 -14.68 -4.73
N ASP A 57 7.58 -13.91 -5.37
CA ASP A 57 7.87 -13.37 -6.71
C ASP A 57 9.04 -12.38 -6.70
N THR A 58 9.13 -11.56 -5.65
CA THR A 58 10.27 -10.65 -5.44
C THR A 58 11.54 -11.43 -5.14
N LEU A 59 11.46 -12.45 -4.29
CA LEU A 59 12.60 -13.32 -4.00
C LEU A 59 13.12 -14.04 -5.25
N LYS A 60 12.23 -14.57 -6.09
CA LYS A 60 12.58 -15.18 -7.38
C LYS A 60 13.28 -14.21 -8.31
N GLU A 61 12.76 -12.98 -8.38
CA GLU A 61 13.36 -11.94 -9.24
C GLU A 61 14.75 -11.55 -8.75
N LEU A 62 14.94 -11.33 -7.46
CA LEU A 62 16.24 -11.04 -6.87
C LEU A 62 17.22 -12.19 -7.10
N ASN A 63 16.79 -13.45 -6.91
CA ASN A 63 17.60 -14.64 -7.16
C ASN A 63 17.98 -14.82 -8.64
N ARG A 64 17.14 -14.34 -9.56
CA ARG A 64 17.43 -14.34 -11.00
C ARG A 64 18.48 -13.29 -11.40
N GLN A 65 18.47 -12.14 -10.71
CA GLN A 65 19.35 -11.01 -11.04
C GLN A 65 20.78 -11.22 -10.56
N THR A 66 20.98 -11.93 -9.44
CA THR A 66 22.30 -12.05 -8.84
C THR A 66 22.61 -13.47 -8.36
N THR A 67 23.88 -13.83 -8.40
CA THR A 67 24.44 -15.08 -7.87
C THR A 67 25.38 -14.82 -6.67
N VAL A 68 25.44 -13.58 -6.20
CA VAL A 68 26.24 -13.16 -5.06
C VAL A 68 25.37 -12.63 -3.92
N ASP A 69 25.97 -12.41 -2.77
CA ASP A 69 25.28 -11.88 -1.60
C ASP A 69 24.65 -10.52 -1.89
N LEU A 70 23.45 -10.30 -1.36
CA LEU A 70 22.77 -9.00 -1.37
C LEU A 70 22.99 -8.29 -0.04
N ILE A 71 23.22 -6.99 -0.08
CA ILE A 71 23.36 -6.13 1.09
C ILE A 71 22.23 -5.10 1.09
N LEU A 72 21.31 -5.24 2.02
CA LEU A 72 20.30 -4.24 2.32
C LEU A 72 20.90 -3.23 3.30
N LYS A 73 20.99 -1.98 2.88
CA LYS A 73 21.50 -0.88 3.70
C LYS A 73 20.34 0.02 4.10
N MET A 74 20.32 0.42 5.35
CA MET A 74 19.40 1.40 5.91
C MET A 74 20.21 2.43 6.66
N LYS A 75 19.98 3.71 6.37
CA LYS A 75 20.63 4.82 7.05
C LYS A 75 19.60 5.86 7.46
N LYS A 76 19.60 6.25 8.74
CA LYS A 76 18.86 7.44 9.16
C LYS A 76 19.41 8.64 8.40
N THR A 77 18.54 9.41 7.79
CA THR A 77 18.95 10.59 7.02
C THR A 77 18.23 11.83 7.50
N ALA A 78 18.94 12.94 7.52
CA ALA A 78 18.34 14.24 7.75
C ALA A 78 17.83 14.79 6.41
N VAL A 79 16.69 15.43 6.47
CA VAL A 79 16.08 16.01 5.29
C VAL A 79 16.26 17.52 5.32
N THR A 80 16.68 18.08 4.19
CA THR A 80 17.17 19.45 4.12
C THR A 80 16.29 20.42 3.34
N SER A 81 15.22 19.96 2.67
CA SER A 81 14.29 20.86 1.97
C SER A 81 13.13 21.28 2.86
N GLN A 82 12.66 22.53 2.70
CA GLN A 82 11.51 23.07 3.43
C GLN A 82 10.23 22.23 3.23
N GLU A 83 10.04 21.65 2.04
CA GLU A 83 8.90 20.79 1.74
C GLU A 83 8.94 19.53 2.59
N VAL A 84 10.08 18.89 2.67
CA VAL A 84 10.27 17.66 3.41
C VAL A 84 10.20 17.90 4.92
N GLU A 85 10.78 19.00 5.42
CA GLU A 85 10.66 19.40 6.81
C GLU A 85 9.17 19.61 7.19
N THR A 86 8.40 20.24 6.31
CA THR A 86 6.96 20.46 6.51
C THR A 86 6.18 19.16 6.52
N ALA A 87 6.49 18.24 5.62
CA ALA A 87 5.77 16.99 5.48
C ALA A 87 6.12 15.96 6.58
N ILE A 88 7.40 15.87 6.93
CA ILE A 88 7.95 14.83 7.80
C ILE A 88 8.20 15.35 9.23
N GLY A 89 8.74 16.58 9.38
CA GLY A 89 9.14 17.10 10.68
C GLY A 89 10.19 16.20 11.34
N ASN A 90 9.97 15.87 12.62
CA ASN A 90 10.89 15.03 13.40
C ASN A 90 10.61 13.52 13.28
N ARG A 91 9.80 13.08 12.31
CA ARG A 91 9.47 11.66 12.13
C ARG A 91 10.60 10.91 11.45
N PRO A 92 10.66 9.56 11.60
CA PRO A 92 11.71 8.74 10.99
C PRO A 92 11.82 8.90 9.48
N VAL A 93 13.06 9.02 9.00
CA VAL A 93 13.42 9.00 7.58
C VAL A 93 14.64 8.09 7.41
N TYR A 94 14.58 7.21 6.44
CA TYR A 94 15.65 6.26 6.13
C TYR A 94 16.00 6.30 4.64
N ASP A 95 17.28 6.39 4.34
CA ASP A 95 17.82 6.05 3.04
C ASP A 95 17.98 4.52 2.98
N ILE A 96 17.24 3.88 2.08
CA ILE A 96 17.16 2.43 1.95
C ILE A 96 17.64 2.04 0.57
N THR A 97 18.66 1.17 0.53
CA THR A 97 19.26 0.72 -0.72
C THR A 97 19.57 -0.78 -0.68
N LEU A 98 19.54 -1.42 -1.86
CA LEU A 98 19.91 -2.83 -2.01
C LEU A 98 21.04 -2.94 -3.01
N TRP A 99 22.12 -3.66 -2.61
CA TRP A 99 23.34 -3.80 -3.37
C TRP A 99 23.72 -5.26 -3.56
N GLU A 100 24.35 -5.58 -4.67
CA GLU A 100 25.16 -6.77 -4.84
C GLU A 100 26.64 -6.39 -4.75
N VAL A 101 27.47 -7.29 -4.21
CA VAL A 101 28.91 -7.10 -4.12
C VAL A 101 29.61 -8.19 -4.92
N LYS A 102 30.16 -7.82 -6.07
CA LYS A 102 30.90 -8.73 -6.95
C LYS A 102 32.32 -8.24 -7.15
N ASN A 103 33.30 -9.08 -6.79
CA ASN A 103 34.75 -8.74 -6.88
C ASN A 103 35.09 -7.40 -6.18
N GLY A 104 34.47 -7.12 -5.04
CA GLY A 104 34.70 -5.89 -4.27
C GLY A 104 34.01 -4.64 -4.84
N LYS A 105 33.23 -4.78 -5.93
CA LYS A 105 32.44 -3.68 -6.52
C LYS A 105 31.00 -3.80 -6.12
N GLU A 106 30.44 -2.72 -5.56
CA GLU A 106 29.01 -2.58 -5.27
C GLU A 106 28.23 -2.15 -6.53
N THR A 107 27.11 -2.82 -6.79
CA THR A 107 26.16 -2.45 -7.86
C THR A 107 24.77 -2.43 -7.26
N ALA A 108 24.01 -1.35 -7.50
CA ALA A 108 22.65 -1.22 -7.01
C ALA A 108 21.74 -2.26 -7.68
N VAL A 109 20.91 -2.90 -6.87
CA VAL A 109 19.90 -3.88 -7.31
C VAL A 109 18.52 -3.25 -7.23
N ASN A 110 17.76 -3.37 -8.32
CA ASN A 110 16.39 -2.88 -8.37
C ASN A 110 15.38 -4.04 -8.27
N LEU A 111 14.11 -3.69 -8.07
CA LEU A 111 13.05 -4.68 -7.91
C LEU A 111 12.45 -5.18 -9.24
N SER A 112 12.84 -4.61 -10.39
CA SER A 112 12.37 -5.01 -11.74
C SER A 112 10.86 -5.18 -11.85
N GLY A 113 10.09 -4.19 -11.35
CA GLY A 113 8.63 -4.22 -11.35
C GLY A 113 8.01 -5.13 -10.27
N LYS A 114 8.83 -5.68 -9.36
CA LYS A 114 8.35 -6.35 -8.14
C LYS A 114 8.29 -5.35 -7.00
N THR A 115 7.70 -5.78 -5.89
CA THR A 115 7.44 -4.92 -4.73
C THR A 115 8.02 -5.49 -3.46
N VAL A 116 8.30 -4.61 -2.50
CA VAL A 116 8.66 -4.95 -1.13
C VAL A 116 7.71 -4.26 -0.17
N SER A 117 7.20 -4.98 0.82
CA SER A 117 6.45 -4.36 1.91
C SER A 117 7.44 -3.77 2.91
N ILE A 118 7.25 -2.50 3.23
CA ILE A 118 8.07 -1.79 4.22
C ILE A 118 7.16 -1.35 5.37
N ALA A 119 7.64 -1.54 6.61
CA ALA A 119 6.98 -1.05 7.81
C ALA A 119 7.98 -0.22 8.60
N ILE A 120 7.67 1.07 8.81
CA ILE A 120 8.51 1.99 9.59
C ILE A 120 7.90 2.11 10.99
N PRO A 121 8.56 1.59 12.05
CA PRO A 121 8.09 1.70 13.43
C PRO A 121 7.94 3.16 13.85
N TYR A 122 6.81 3.48 14.48
CA TYR A 122 6.54 4.83 14.97
C TYR A 122 5.49 4.82 16.07
N THR A 123 5.70 5.62 17.09
CA THR A 123 4.69 5.89 18.12
C THR A 123 4.16 7.31 17.89
N PRO A 124 2.89 7.46 17.50
CA PRO A 124 2.32 8.78 17.24
C PRO A 124 2.39 9.68 18.48
N ALA A 125 2.68 10.96 18.28
CA ALA A 125 2.62 11.95 19.35
C ALA A 125 1.17 12.18 19.78
N LYS A 126 0.96 12.75 20.99
CA LYS A 126 -0.39 12.95 21.56
C LYS A 126 -1.35 13.76 20.69
N ASN A 127 -0.80 14.65 19.85
CA ASN A 127 -1.56 15.50 18.92
C ASN A 127 -1.65 14.93 17.51
N GLU A 128 -1.13 13.72 17.27
CA GLU A 128 -1.18 13.06 15.98
C GLU A 128 -2.29 12.02 15.93
N GLN A 129 -3.08 12.08 14.87
CA GLN A 129 -4.08 11.06 14.56
C GLN A 129 -3.45 9.97 13.69
N PRO A 130 -3.48 8.69 14.08
CA PRO A 130 -2.89 7.61 13.29
C PRO A 130 -3.36 7.56 11.84
N GLY A 131 -4.63 7.90 11.58
CA GLY A 131 -5.21 7.97 10.25
C GLY A 131 -4.58 9.03 9.33
N ASN A 132 -3.87 10.01 9.88
CA ASN A 132 -3.22 11.11 9.15
C ASN A 132 -1.73 10.85 8.89
N LEU A 133 -1.21 9.71 9.37
CA LEU A 133 0.15 9.25 9.10
C LEU A 133 0.22 8.56 7.74
N TYR A 134 1.19 8.93 6.93
CA TYR A 134 1.45 8.38 5.61
C TYR A 134 2.91 7.95 5.50
N ALA A 135 3.17 6.95 4.68
CA ALA A 135 4.50 6.83 4.13
C ALA A 135 4.71 7.90 3.03
N VAL A 136 5.90 8.41 2.96
CA VAL A 136 6.36 9.30 1.90
C VAL A 136 7.70 8.79 1.36
N TYR A 137 8.00 9.04 0.09
CA TYR A 137 9.36 8.95 -0.39
C TYR A 137 9.83 10.32 -0.86
N VAL A 138 11.13 10.54 -0.77
CA VAL A 138 11.80 11.78 -1.24
C VAL A 138 12.55 11.44 -2.51
N ASP A 139 12.20 12.12 -3.60
CA ASP A 139 12.84 11.91 -4.88
C ASP A 139 14.24 12.54 -4.96
N GLU A 140 14.95 12.30 -6.06
CA GLU A 140 16.32 12.82 -6.29
C GLU A 140 16.39 14.35 -6.30
N ASN A 141 15.27 15.04 -6.54
CA ASN A 141 15.15 16.49 -6.53
C ASN A 141 14.77 17.04 -5.14
N GLY A 142 14.53 16.17 -4.16
CA GLY A 142 14.11 16.56 -2.81
C GLY A 142 12.61 16.82 -2.69
N ASN A 143 11.78 16.43 -3.66
CA ASN A 143 10.32 16.56 -3.59
C ASN A 143 9.71 15.41 -2.80
N VAL A 144 8.63 15.70 -2.08
CA VAL A 144 7.88 14.71 -1.29
C VAL A 144 6.77 14.07 -2.11
N GLN A 145 6.86 12.76 -2.25
CA GLN A 145 5.81 11.96 -2.87
C GLN A 145 5.03 11.19 -1.80
N TRP A 146 3.73 11.47 -1.69
CA TRP A 146 2.85 10.85 -0.70
C TRP A 146 2.36 9.50 -1.19
N ILE A 147 2.63 8.44 -0.42
CA ILE A 147 2.18 7.09 -0.75
C ILE A 147 0.76 6.92 -0.22
N SER A 148 -0.24 7.09 -1.07
CA SER A 148 -1.66 7.00 -0.70
C SER A 148 -2.04 5.62 -0.16
N LYS A 149 -1.41 4.55 -0.67
CA LYS A 149 -1.60 3.16 -0.23
C LYS A 149 -0.73 2.81 0.99
N SER A 150 -0.62 3.73 1.94
CA SER A 150 0.05 3.51 3.22
C SER A 150 -0.92 3.67 4.38
N SER A 151 -0.64 3.03 5.50
CA SER A 151 -1.46 3.15 6.70
C SER A 151 -0.66 2.91 7.97
N TYR A 152 -1.09 3.51 9.07
CA TYR A 152 -0.59 3.16 10.39
C TYR A 152 -1.28 1.88 10.89
N ASN A 153 -0.50 0.87 11.19
CA ASN A 153 -0.98 -0.37 11.79
C ASN A 153 -0.83 -0.30 13.31
N MET A 154 -1.95 -0.40 14.04
CA MET A 154 -1.99 -0.27 15.50
C MET A 154 -1.29 -1.44 16.21
N ASP A 155 -1.38 -2.65 15.66
CA ASP A 155 -0.80 -3.85 16.27
C ASP A 155 0.73 -3.86 16.13
N GLN A 156 1.23 -3.47 14.96
CA GLN A 156 2.67 -3.40 14.68
C GLN A 156 3.29 -2.07 15.09
N LYS A 157 2.47 -1.07 15.46
CA LYS A 157 2.91 0.31 15.77
C LYS A 157 3.85 0.86 14.70
N ALA A 158 3.46 0.71 13.44
CA ALA A 158 4.28 1.07 12.29
C ALA A 158 3.44 1.66 11.17
N VAL A 159 4.01 2.54 10.37
CA VAL A 159 3.45 2.93 9.06
C VAL A 159 3.88 1.90 8.04
N ILE A 160 2.89 1.24 7.43
CA ILE A 160 3.09 0.15 6.46
C ILE A 160 2.74 0.63 5.06
N PHE A 161 3.56 0.27 4.09
CA PHE A 161 3.33 0.53 2.67
C PHE A 161 4.04 -0.50 1.80
N VAL A 162 3.76 -0.46 0.51
CA VAL A 162 4.42 -1.28 -0.51
C VAL A 162 5.25 -0.36 -1.39
N ALA A 163 6.52 -0.68 -1.54
CA ALA A 163 7.47 0.06 -2.36
C ALA A 163 7.84 -0.73 -3.64
N GLU A 164 7.97 -0.04 -4.75
CA GLU A 164 8.37 -0.59 -6.06
C GLU A 164 9.86 -0.39 -6.36
N HIS A 165 10.54 0.38 -5.54
CA HIS A 165 11.99 0.66 -5.60
C HIS A 165 12.53 0.92 -4.20
N PHE A 166 13.83 0.90 -4.04
CA PHE A 166 14.52 1.38 -2.85
C PHE A 166 14.87 2.86 -3.02
N SER A 167 14.69 3.66 -1.96
CA SER A 167 14.86 5.11 -1.97
C SER A 167 14.87 5.66 -0.53
N ILE A 168 14.78 6.99 -0.40
CA ILE A 168 14.57 7.65 0.88
C ILE A 168 13.09 7.61 1.23
N TYR A 169 12.75 6.89 2.29
CA TYR A 169 11.40 6.75 2.80
C TYR A 169 11.27 7.31 4.22
N GLY A 170 10.15 7.94 4.49
CA GLY A 170 9.85 8.49 5.81
C GLY A 170 8.38 8.44 6.17
N ILE A 171 8.07 8.99 7.33
CA ILE A 171 6.70 9.13 7.82
C ILE A 171 6.28 10.59 7.70
N GLY A 172 5.31 10.86 6.85
CA GLY A 172 4.66 12.16 6.71
C GLY A 172 3.37 12.25 7.52
N TYR A 173 2.93 13.48 7.80
CA TYR A 173 1.68 13.76 8.47
C TYR A 173 0.88 14.82 7.71
N LYS A 174 -0.35 14.49 7.34
CA LYS A 174 -1.28 15.43 6.71
C LYS A 174 -2.48 15.67 7.61
N ASN A 175 -2.63 16.89 8.08
CA ASN A 175 -3.82 17.30 8.81
C ASN A 175 -4.93 17.72 7.83
N GLN A 176 -5.28 16.83 6.89
CA GLN A 176 -6.39 17.04 5.95
C GLN A 176 -7.62 16.27 6.41
N ILE A 177 -8.29 16.81 7.41
CA ILE A 177 -9.58 16.27 7.86
C ILE A 177 -10.65 16.97 7.04
N PRO A 178 -11.41 16.28 6.17
CA PRO A 178 -12.60 16.85 5.56
C PRO A 178 -13.56 17.34 6.64
N ALA A 179 -14.06 18.55 6.50
CA ALA A 179 -14.95 19.17 7.49
C ALA A 179 -16.40 18.64 7.35
N PHE A 180 -16.59 17.34 7.55
CA PHE A 180 -17.94 16.77 7.58
C PHE A 180 -18.63 17.05 8.90
N THR A 181 -19.78 17.71 8.84
CA THR A 181 -20.56 18.12 10.03
C THR A 181 -21.33 16.96 10.66
N ASP A 182 -21.67 15.94 9.87
CA ASP A 182 -22.52 14.80 10.24
C ASP A 182 -21.76 13.60 10.82
N VAL A 183 -20.42 13.70 10.95
CA VAL A 183 -19.59 12.61 11.52
C VAL A 183 -18.98 12.95 12.89
N ASN A 184 -19.16 14.17 13.40
CA ASN A 184 -18.45 14.67 14.57
C ASN A 184 -18.58 13.79 15.82
N ASN A 185 -19.77 13.23 16.06
CA ASN A 185 -20.07 12.37 17.20
C ASN A 185 -20.36 10.92 16.77
N HIS A 186 -19.96 10.53 15.55
CA HIS A 186 -20.23 9.18 15.05
C HIS A 186 -19.12 8.21 15.52
N TRP A 187 -19.52 7.02 15.97
CA TRP A 187 -18.58 5.99 16.44
C TRP A 187 -17.50 5.58 15.42
N ALA A 188 -17.82 5.65 14.13
CA ALA A 188 -16.89 5.32 13.04
C ALA A 188 -16.18 6.55 12.45
N LYS A 189 -16.18 7.70 13.13
CA LYS A 189 -15.60 8.95 12.62
C LYS A 189 -14.20 8.77 12.06
N ASP A 190 -13.30 8.20 12.86
CA ASP A 190 -11.89 8.08 12.47
C ASP A 190 -11.71 7.16 11.25
N ASN A 191 -12.52 6.09 11.14
CA ASN A 191 -12.50 5.20 9.97
C ASN A 191 -13.02 5.91 8.71
N MET A 192 -14.10 6.70 8.83
CA MET A 192 -14.63 7.49 7.72
C MET A 192 -13.61 8.52 7.23
N LEU A 193 -13.03 9.28 8.15
CA LEU A 193 -11.99 10.26 7.83
C LEU A 193 -10.75 9.60 7.20
N PHE A 194 -10.37 8.40 7.66
CA PHE A 194 -9.29 7.62 7.07
C PHE A 194 -9.60 7.27 5.61
N VAL A 195 -10.72 6.63 5.30
CA VAL A 195 -11.02 6.22 3.91
C VAL A 195 -11.18 7.40 2.97
N VAL A 196 -11.68 8.56 3.47
CA VAL A 196 -11.76 9.79 2.68
C VAL A 196 -10.37 10.40 2.46
N SER A 197 -9.52 10.46 3.49
CA SER A 197 -8.16 10.98 3.37
C SER A 197 -7.29 10.16 2.42
N ARG A 198 -7.62 8.89 2.21
CA ARG A 198 -6.98 7.99 1.23
C ARG A 198 -7.63 8.05 -0.16
N GLY A 199 -8.65 8.87 -0.35
CA GLY A 199 -9.36 8.98 -1.61
C GLY A 199 -10.20 7.76 -1.99
N LEU A 200 -10.43 6.82 -1.05
CA LEU A 200 -11.23 5.61 -1.31
C LEU A 200 -12.72 5.92 -1.39
N LEU A 201 -13.21 6.71 -0.45
CA LEU A 201 -14.57 7.24 -0.45
C LEU A 201 -14.54 8.76 -0.51
N SER A 202 -15.66 9.34 -0.90
CA SER A 202 -15.90 10.79 -0.87
C SER A 202 -17.15 11.07 -0.03
N GLY A 203 -17.29 12.31 0.44
CA GLY A 203 -18.56 12.77 1.00
C GLY A 203 -19.68 12.75 -0.04
N THR A 204 -20.91 12.73 0.41
CA THR A 204 -22.09 12.93 -0.43
C THR A 204 -22.27 14.39 -0.83
N SER A 205 -21.63 15.30 -0.07
CA SER A 205 -21.46 16.72 -0.40
C SER A 205 -20.09 17.21 0.12
N ALA A 206 -19.81 18.49 -0.07
CA ALA A 206 -18.60 19.13 0.48
C ALA A 206 -18.52 19.09 2.02
N THR A 207 -19.67 18.99 2.70
CA THR A 207 -19.78 19.08 4.17
C THR A 207 -20.47 17.90 4.84
N THR A 208 -20.89 16.88 4.07
CA THR A 208 -21.58 15.70 4.59
C THR A 208 -20.98 14.40 4.05
N PHE A 209 -20.83 13.42 4.91
CA PHE A 209 -20.42 12.05 4.55
C PHE A 209 -21.62 11.13 4.35
N SER A 210 -22.73 11.41 5.06
CA SER A 210 -23.99 10.64 5.09
C SER A 210 -23.80 9.19 5.58
N PRO A 211 -23.26 8.98 6.79
CA PRO A 211 -22.83 7.66 7.27
C PRO A 211 -23.94 6.62 7.36
N ASN A 212 -25.20 7.07 7.51
CA ASN A 212 -26.37 6.20 7.66
C ASN A 212 -27.12 5.97 6.34
N THR A 213 -26.63 6.51 5.23
CA THR A 213 -27.24 6.32 3.91
C THR A 213 -26.73 5.04 3.27
N GLY A 214 -27.60 4.30 2.61
CA GLY A 214 -27.21 3.09 1.87
C GLY A 214 -26.20 3.41 0.76
N MET A 215 -25.21 2.54 0.61
CA MET A 215 -24.21 2.61 -0.46
C MET A 215 -24.76 2.02 -1.74
N THR A 216 -24.58 2.69 -2.88
CA THR A 216 -24.97 2.13 -4.18
C THR A 216 -23.89 1.17 -4.72
N ARG A 217 -24.27 0.33 -5.71
CA ARG A 217 -23.34 -0.57 -6.39
C ARG A 217 -22.21 0.19 -7.09
N GLY A 218 -22.52 1.32 -7.71
CA GLY A 218 -21.53 2.21 -8.34
C GLY A 218 -20.54 2.78 -7.33
N MET A 219 -21.02 3.24 -6.17
CA MET A 219 -20.16 3.74 -5.08
C MET A 219 -19.19 2.65 -4.58
N PHE A 220 -19.70 1.45 -4.36
CA PHE A 220 -18.89 0.35 -3.84
C PHE A 220 -17.78 -0.06 -4.82
N VAL A 221 -18.11 -0.20 -6.10
CA VAL A 221 -17.14 -0.56 -7.15
C VAL A 221 -16.12 0.56 -7.38
N THR A 222 -16.55 1.83 -7.27
CA THR A 222 -15.63 2.98 -7.31
C THR A 222 -14.58 2.89 -6.18
N ALA A 223 -15.01 2.58 -4.95
CA ALA A 223 -14.08 2.43 -3.83
C ALA A 223 -13.06 1.30 -4.07
N LEU A 224 -13.50 0.17 -4.62
CA LEU A 224 -12.60 -0.95 -4.97
C LEU A 224 -11.63 -0.60 -6.11
N GLY A 225 -12.10 0.11 -7.15
CA GLY A 225 -11.24 0.56 -8.25
C GLY A 225 -10.18 1.55 -7.78
N ARG A 226 -10.54 2.50 -6.93
CA ARG A 226 -9.58 3.41 -6.29
C ARG A 226 -8.58 2.67 -5.40
N LEU A 227 -9.03 1.68 -4.64
CA LEU A 227 -8.16 0.82 -3.84
C LEU A 227 -7.18 0.03 -4.72
N ALA A 228 -7.64 -0.47 -5.88
CA ALA A 228 -6.79 -1.13 -6.87
C ALA A 228 -5.82 -0.17 -7.57
N GLY A 229 -6.05 1.15 -7.50
CA GLY A 229 -5.25 2.17 -8.18
C GLY A 229 -5.52 2.23 -9.68
N VAL A 230 -6.78 1.99 -10.06
CA VAL A 230 -7.22 2.06 -11.46
C VAL A 230 -7.10 3.49 -11.97
N ASP A 231 -6.41 3.65 -13.09
CA ASP A 231 -6.44 4.90 -13.84
C ASP A 231 -7.79 4.99 -14.59
N PRO A 232 -8.64 5.99 -14.27
CA PRO A 232 -9.94 6.12 -14.91
C PRO A 232 -9.85 6.38 -16.42
N THR A 233 -8.74 6.88 -16.94
CA THR A 233 -8.56 7.17 -18.37
C THR A 233 -8.47 5.90 -19.23
N ASP A 234 -8.08 4.76 -18.65
CA ASP A 234 -7.92 3.48 -19.35
C ASP A 234 -9.23 2.74 -19.61
N TYR A 235 -10.35 3.20 -19.00
CA TYR A 235 -11.61 2.45 -18.96
C TYR A 235 -12.83 3.30 -19.33
N GLN A 236 -12.77 3.96 -20.49
CA GLN A 236 -13.81 4.91 -20.92
C GLN A 236 -15.06 4.24 -21.53
N ALA A 237 -14.92 3.11 -22.20
CA ALA A 237 -16.04 2.45 -22.86
C ALA A 237 -16.79 1.49 -21.93
N SER A 238 -18.11 1.62 -21.86
CA SER A 238 -18.98 0.73 -21.08
C SER A 238 -19.63 -0.34 -21.94
N MET A 239 -19.74 -1.56 -21.36
CA MET A 239 -20.56 -2.64 -21.89
C MET A 239 -21.99 -2.60 -21.38
N PHE A 240 -22.30 -1.73 -20.40
CA PHE A 240 -23.62 -1.60 -19.78
C PHE A 240 -24.33 -0.35 -20.26
N THR A 241 -25.58 -0.50 -20.67
CA THR A 241 -26.40 0.57 -21.23
C THR A 241 -26.89 1.57 -20.20
N ASP A 242 -26.92 1.18 -18.92
CA ASP A 242 -27.33 1.99 -17.78
C ASP A 242 -26.16 2.67 -17.05
N VAL A 243 -24.94 2.52 -17.56
CA VAL A 243 -23.72 3.19 -17.07
C VAL A 243 -23.42 4.38 -17.98
N LYS A 244 -23.77 5.60 -17.55
CA LYS A 244 -23.48 6.82 -18.33
C LYS A 244 -21.99 7.07 -18.37
N GLU A 245 -21.47 7.46 -19.55
CA GLU A 245 -20.03 7.68 -19.78
C GLU A 245 -19.44 8.78 -18.90
N ASP A 246 -20.21 9.81 -18.56
CA ASP A 246 -19.82 10.96 -17.73
C ASP A 246 -20.00 10.71 -16.22
N ALA A 247 -20.54 9.56 -15.83
CA ALA A 247 -20.70 9.22 -14.41
C ALA A 247 -19.35 8.90 -13.74
N TYR A 248 -19.13 9.44 -12.53
CA TYR A 248 -17.89 9.26 -11.78
C TYR A 248 -17.52 7.80 -11.53
N TYR A 249 -18.51 6.91 -11.51
CA TYR A 249 -18.31 5.46 -11.31
C TYR A 249 -18.02 4.71 -12.62
N ALA A 250 -18.31 5.32 -13.78
CA ALA A 250 -18.23 4.62 -15.07
C ALA A 250 -16.88 3.92 -15.32
N PRO A 251 -15.72 4.57 -15.22
CA PRO A 251 -14.44 3.93 -15.49
C PRO A 251 -14.16 2.76 -14.53
N TYR A 252 -14.60 2.87 -13.28
CA TYR A 252 -14.41 1.81 -12.29
C TYR A 252 -15.33 0.61 -12.50
N VAL A 253 -16.57 0.84 -12.94
CA VAL A 253 -17.50 -0.21 -13.34
C VAL A 253 -16.97 -0.93 -14.60
N ASN A 254 -16.48 -0.18 -15.59
CA ASN A 254 -15.89 -0.72 -16.81
C ASN A 254 -14.65 -1.58 -16.52
N TRP A 255 -13.74 -1.08 -15.66
CA TRP A 255 -12.61 -1.83 -15.16
C TRP A 255 -13.04 -3.14 -14.48
N ALA A 256 -13.97 -3.05 -13.55
CA ALA A 256 -14.41 -4.18 -12.74
C ALA A 256 -15.10 -5.26 -13.59
N ALA A 257 -15.87 -4.86 -14.61
CA ALA A 257 -16.47 -5.78 -15.57
C ALA A 257 -15.41 -6.44 -16.46
N LYS A 258 -14.49 -5.65 -17.04
CA LYS A 258 -13.39 -6.15 -17.89
C LYS A 258 -12.47 -7.13 -17.18
N THR A 259 -12.23 -6.93 -15.89
CA THR A 259 -11.38 -7.80 -15.07
C THR A 259 -12.13 -8.97 -14.42
N GLY A 260 -13.47 -9.01 -14.55
CA GLY A 260 -14.31 -10.04 -13.94
C GLY A 260 -14.48 -9.91 -12.43
N VAL A 261 -14.24 -8.72 -11.87
CA VAL A 261 -14.54 -8.38 -10.47
C VAL A 261 -16.05 -8.28 -10.26
N VAL A 262 -16.76 -7.72 -11.25
CA VAL A 262 -18.23 -7.66 -11.25
C VAL A 262 -18.82 -8.30 -12.49
N SER A 263 -20.09 -8.70 -12.36
CA SER A 263 -20.99 -8.96 -13.47
C SER A 263 -22.13 -7.98 -13.43
N GLY A 264 -22.83 -7.80 -14.57
CA GLY A 264 -24.08 -7.07 -14.62
C GLY A 264 -25.19 -7.71 -13.80
N THR A 265 -26.27 -6.99 -13.59
CA THR A 265 -27.54 -7.56 -13.11
C THR A 265 -28.27 -8.30 -14.22
N THR A 266 -27.97 -7.92 -15.47
CA THR A 266 -28.27 -8.63 -16.72
C THR A 266 -27.05 -8.57 -17.63
N ASP A 267 -27.14 -9.11 -18.82
CA ASP A 267 -26.05 -9.07 -19.82
C ASP A 267 -25.71 -7.63 -20.25
N THR A 268 -26.65 -6.69 -20.13
CA THR A 268 -26.49 -5.31 -20.62
C THR A 268 -26.67 -4.24 -19.55
N THR A 269 -26.99 -4.59 -18.29
CA THR A 269 -27.22 -3.62 -17.22
C THR A 269 -26.40 -3.96 -15.98
N PHE A 270 -25.90 -2.91 -15.29
CA PHE A 270 -25.15 -3.00 -14.05
C PHE A 270 -25.94 -2.60 -12.81
N ALA A 271 -26.94 -1.75 -12.97
CA ALA A 271 -27.73 -1.10 -11.91
C ALA A 271 -26.88 -0.28 -10.92
N PRO A 272 -26.09 0.73 -11.42
CA PRO A 272 -25.11 1.47 -10.61
C PRO A 272 -25.71 2.24 -9.43
N ASP A 273 -26.93 2.75 -9.56
CA ASP A 273 -27.62 3.59 -8.58
C ASP A 273 -28.47 2.78 -7.57
N THR A 274 -28.53 1.46 -7.74
CA THR A 274 -29.25 0.57 -6.81
C THR A 274 -28.38 0.32 -5.58
N ASN A 275 -29.00 0.32 -4.39
CA ASN A 275 -28.28 -0.03 -3.16
C ASN A 275 -27.73 -1.45 -3.23
N ILE A 276 -26.46 -1.58 -2.86
CA ILE A 276 -25.80 -2.87 -2.80
C ILE A 276 -26.20 -3.63 -1.53
N ASN A 277 -26.54 -4.91 -1.66
CA ASN A 277 -26.80 -5.75 -0.51
C ASN A 277 -25.56 -6.54 -0.07
N ARG A 278 -25.63 -7.19 1.11
CA ARG A 278 -24.49 -7.90 1.70
C ARG A 278 -23.99 -9.08 0.85
N GLU A 279 -24.87 -9.82 0.21
CA GLU A 279 -24.50 -10.95 -0.66
C GLU A 279 -23.75 -10.46 -1.90
N GLN A 280 -24.21 -9.39 -2.53
CA GLN A 280 -23.53 -8.78 -3.67
C GLN A 280 -22.15 -8.26 -3.27
N MET A 281 -22.03 -7.60 -2.12
CA MET A 281 -20.73 -7.17 -1.58
C MET A 281 -19.80 -8.37 -1.38
N ALA A 282 -20.27 -9.46 -0.79
CA ALA A 282 -19.45 -10.64 -0.55
C ALA A 282 -18.91 -11.26 -1.85
N VAL A 283 -19.77 -11.37 -2.88
CA VAL A 283 -19.39 -11.89 -4.21
C VAL A 283 -18.33 -10.98 -4.85
N ILE A 284 -18.58 -9.67 -4.88
CA ILE A 284 -17.66 -8.69 -5.50
C ILE A 284 -16.31 -8.68 -4.76
N MET A 285 -16.31 -8.66 -3.43
CA MET A 285 -15.09 -8.70 -2.62
C MET A 285 -14.28 -9.98 -2.86
N LYS A 286 -14.94 -11.14 -2.89
CA LYS A 286 -14.30 -12.43 -3.20
C LYS A 286 -13.66 -12.40 -4.60
N ASN A 287 -14.39 -11.91 -5.60
CA ASN A 287 -13.86 -11.80 -6.95
C ASN A 287 -12.68 -10.83 -7.02
N TYR A 288 -12.80 -9.66 -6.38
CA TYR A 288 -11.72 -8.68 -6.25
C TYR A 288 -10.45 -9.33 -5.67
N ALA A 289 -10.54 -9.98 -4.53
CA ALA A 289 -9.41 -10.65 -3.90
C ALA A 289 -8.80 -11.73 -4.82
N THR A 290 -9.63 -12.57 -5.44
CA THR A 290 -9.15 -13.65 -6.33
C THR A 290 -8.46 -13.11 -7.58
N LYS A 291 -9.01 -12.05 -8.21
CA LYS A 291 -8.48 -11.49 -9.46
C LYS A 291 -7.21 -10.68 -9.28
N LEU A 292 -7.04 -10.07 -8.12
CA LEU A 292 -5.85 -9.28 -7.78
C LEU A 292 -4.79 -10.08 -7.01
N GLY A 293 -5.01 -11.39 -6.78
CA GLY A 293 -3.99 -12.28 -6.21
C GLY A 293 -3.83 -12.18 -4.69
N TYR A 294 -4.88 -11.77 -3.97
CA TYR A 294 -4.89 -11.73 -2.50
C TYR A 294 -5.23 -13.08 -1.88
#